data_af39de499446dd75c169aee41a7fb265
#
_entry.id   af39de499446dd75c169aee41a7fb265
#
_cell.length_a   1.000
_cell.length_b   1.000
_cell.length_c   1.000
_cell.angle_alpha   90.00
_cell.angle_beta   90.00
_cell.angle_gamma   90.00
#
_symmetry.space_group_name_H-M   'P 1'
#
loop_
_entity.id
_entity.type
_entity.pdbx_description
1 polymer ?
#
loop_
_entity_poly.entity_id
_entity_poly.type
_entity_poly.pdbx_seq_one_letter_code
_entity_poly.pdbx_strand_id
1 'polypeptide(L)'
;MLLQGQNLTTYTPNARARKMALMLPHTRHTELTTCFDVAAAGRYPYTGRLGILSEQDRMQVRDALHLVQADELTDRDFTKISDGQRQRVLLARAVCQQPEIILLDEPTSFLDIKGKIELLTILRQLAQEKQVAVIVSLHELELAQKIADTVVCVSPQGVSGVMTPKDAFAAENIRTLYRLTKEQYEALYGPQPEREPERRPAKQEPPRFEHYIRSGQKLLRCGYTTGTCAALGAAGAARLLLTGKAPESVGLRTPKGIVVEVAPIYCRKTAAGAQCAIRKDGGDDVDVTTGLPVIADLTLLPDAPGQVTIDGGPGVGRVTKPGLDQPVGQAAINHVPRRMITDALHAEAEAAGYDGGFDVMISIEGGEEAAKRTFNPHIGVEGGLSVLGTSGIVEPMSQQAILDTVQLEIHQAALREQSPKRLILAPGNYGLDYLAQNLPEYSSIPVVKCSNFMGDALDMAAAEQFAEVLLVGHIGKLVKLAGGIMNTHSRMADCRTELFCTHAALCGASQATCRALMDAATTDACLDILDAENLREPVLESLLQAIQLHLDRRVAGAFRVGAVLFSNQAGPLGQTETAAQLLQSWQKKEQ
;
A
#
# COMPACT_ATOMS: atom_id res chain seq x y z
N MET A 1 -8.28 -25.23 -32.10
CA MET A 1 -8.56 -23.79 -32.24
C MET A 1 -8.27 -23.38 -33.65
N LEU A 2 -9.20 -22.65 -34.29
CA LEU A 2 -9.05 -22.24 -35.69
C LEU A 2 -8.84 -20.72 -35.76
N LEU A 3 -7.91 -20.28 -36.61
CA LEU A 3 -7.69 -18.87 -36.94
C LEU A 3 -7.89 -18.73 -38.44
N GLN A 4 -8.85 -17.92 -38.87
CA GLN A 4 -9.23 -17.78 -40.29
C GLN A 4 -9.51 -19.12 -40.98
N GLY A 5 -10.17 -20.05 -40.29
CA GLY A 5 -10.49 -21.38 -40.82
C GLY A 5 -9.35 -22.40 -40.78
N GLN A 6 -8.12 -22.00 -40.44
CA GLN A 6 -6.96 -22.89 -40.32
C GLN A 6 -6.64 -23.24 -38.85
N ASN A 7 -6.20 -24.48 -38.61
CA ASN A 7 -5.79 -24.86 -37.25
C ASN A 7 -4.54 -24.11 -36.81
N LEU A 8 -4.56 -23.54 -35.61
CA LEU A 8 -3.40 -22.80 -35.05
C LEU A 8 -2.10 -23.59 -35.02
N THR A 9 -2.18 -24.93 -34.94
CA THR A 9 -0.99 -25.80 -34.92
C THR A 9 -0.32 -25.92 -36.30
N THR A 10 -1.00 -25.54 -37.38
CA THR A 10 -0.45 -25.58 -38.74
C THR A 10 0.35 -24.35 -39.12
N TYR A 11 0.22 -23.26 -38.34
CA TYR A 11 1.03 -22.05 -38.54
C TYR A 11 2.45 -22.25 -38.01
N THR A 12 3.44 -21.75 -38.75
CA THR A 12 4.79 -21.63 -38.20
C THR A 12 4.78 -20.66 -37.02
N PRO A 13 5.69 -20.78 -36.03
CA PRO A 13 5.75 -19.87 -34.89
C PRO A 13 5.77 -18.40 -35.33
N ASN A 14 6.54 -18.06 -36.35
CA ASN A 14 6.67 -16.69 -36.85
C ASN A 14 5.38 -16.20 -37.55
N ALA A 15 4.74 -17.04 -38.39
CA ALA A 15 3.48 -16.69 -39.03
C ALA A 15 2.36 -16.49 -37.99
N ARG A 16 2.32 -17.30 -36.93
CA ARG A 16 1.37 -17.16 -35.83
C ARG A 16 1.63 -15.87 -35.04
N ALA A 17 2.91 -15.57 -34.74
CA ALA A 17 3.29 -14.37 -34.04
C ALA A 17 2.95 -13.07 -34.79
N ARG A 18 2.91 -13.08 -36.13
CA ARG A 18 2.47 -11.93 -36.93
C ARG A 18 0.96 -11.72 -36.92
N LYS A 19 0.18 -12.75 -36.57
CA LYS A 19 -1.29 -12.68 -36.58
C LYS A 19 -1.88 -12.48 -35.18
N MET A 20 -1.19 -12.94 -34.13
CA MET A 20 -1.74 -13.00 -32.81
C MET A 20 -0.71 -12.59 -31.78
N ALA A 21 -1.05 -11.60 -30.95
CA ALA A 21 -0.27 -11.18 -29.80
C ALA A 21 -0.92 -11.66 -28.50
N LEU A 22 -0.09 -11.96 -27.49
CA LEU A 22 -0.51 -12.41 -26.17
C LEU A 22 0.12 -11.52 -25.10
N MET A 23 -0.70 -11.02 -24.20
CA MET A 23 -0.28 -10.28 -23.01
C MET A 23 -0.67 -11.06 -21.76
N LEU A 24 0.34 -11.52 -21.02
CA LEU A 24 0.17 -12.25 -19.75
C LEU A 24 0.44 -11.31 -18.56
N PRO A 25 -0.21 -11.52 -17.40
CA PRO A 25 -0.06 -10.66 -16.23
C PRO A 25 1.35 -10.66 -15.63
N HIS A 26 2.10 -11.75 -15.80
CA HIS A 26 3.45 -11.90 -15.29
C HIS A 26 4.44 -12.24 -16.40
N THR A 27 5.17 -11.25 -16.86
CA THR A 27 6.31 -11.45 -17.76
C THR A 27 7.61 -11.24 -16.98
N ARG A 28 8.48 -12.25 -16.93
CA ARG A 28 9.83 -12.08 -16.39
C ARG A 28 10.61 -11.20 -17.37
N HIS A 29 11.14 -10.09 -16.88
CA HIS A 29 12.00 -9.21 -17.65
C HIS A 29 13.42 -9.29 -17.09
N THR A 30 14.41 -9.26 -17.98
CA THR A 30 15.82 -9.11 -17.61
C THR A 30 16.06 -7.71 -17.07
N GLU A 31 16.89 -7.58 -16.05
CA GLU A 31 17.34 -6.30 -15.53
C GLU A 31 18.02 -5.46 -16.64
N LEU A 32 17.93 -4.14 -16.55
CA LEU A 32 18.49 -3.18 -17.50
C LEU A 32 17.79 -3.07 -18.87
N THR A 33 16.49 -3.32 -18.96
CA THR A 33 15.72 -3.18 -20.20
C THR A 33 14.90 -1.89 -20.15
N THR A 34 15.05 -1.00 -21.15
CA THR A 34 14.22 0.20 -21.26
C THR A 34 12.81 -0.15 -21.69
N CYS A 35 11.85 0.76 -21.49
CA CYS A 35 10.48 0.59 -21.98
C CYS A 35 10.45 0.45 -23.51
N PHE A 36 11.36 1.14 -24.21
CA PHE A 36 11.55 0.98 -25.65
C PHE A 36 11.94 -0.46 -26.00
N ASP A 37 12.92 -1.05 -25.32
CA ASP A 37 13.40 -2.41 -25.58
C ASP A 37 12.29 -3.46 -25.34
N VAL A 38 11.50 -3.27 -24.28
CA VAL A 38 10.36 -4.14 -23.98
C VAL A 38 9.32 -4.06 -25.10
N ALA A 39 8.95 -2.86 -25.56
CA ALA A 39 8.02 -2.68 -26.67
C ALA A 39 8.61 -3.23 -27.99
N ALA A 40 9.91 -3.00 -28.22
CA ALA A 40 10.64 -3.45 -29.41
C ALA A 40 10.69 -4.97 -29.57
N ALA A 41 10.61 -5.72 -28.46
CA ALA A 41 10.48 -7.19 -28.53
C ALA A 41 9.26 -7.66 -29.35
N GLY A 42 8.21 -6.82 -29.47
CA GLY A 42 7.09 -7.06 -30.37
C GLY A 42 7.48 -7.12 -31.86
N ARG A 43 8.65 -6.61 -32.25
CA ARG A 43 9.15 -6.64 -33.63
C ARG A 43 9.91 -7.91 -34.00
N TYR A 44 10.22 -8.79 -33.03
CA TYR A 44 10.97 -10.03 -33.31
C TYR A 44 10.41 -10.89 -34.45
N PRO A 45 9.09 -10.99 -34.72
CA PRO A 45 8.59 -11.70 -35.90
C PRO A 45 8.99 -11.09 -37.24
N TYR A 46 9.50 -9.85 -37.25
CA TYR A 46 9.85 -9.10 -38.46
C TYR A 46 11.36 -8.89 -38.60
N THR A 47 12.13 -9.01 -37.49
CA THR A 47 13.58 -8.92 -37.51
C THR A 47 14.22 -10.25 -37.95
N GLY A 48 15.39 -10.19 -38.56
CA GLY A 48 16.15 -11.38 -38.93
C GLY A 48 16.72 -12.12 -37.69
N ARG A 49 17.57 -13.13 -37.94
CA ARG A 49 18.19 -13.96 -36.87
C ARG A 49 18.99 -13.18 -35.85
N LEU A 50 19.47 -12.01 -36.19
CA LEU A 50 20.26 -11.15 -35.29
C LEU A 50 19.39 -10.18 -34.47
N GLY A 51 18.08 -10.13 -34.70
CA GLY A 51 17.17 -9.27 -33.94
C GLY A 51 17.39 -7.76 -34.15
N ILE A 52 18.13 -7.35 -35.19
CA ILE A 52 18.47 -5.94 -35.43
C ILE A 52 17.23 -5.21 -35.96
N LEU A 53 16.83 -4.14 -35.29
CA LEU A 53 15.71 -3.28 -35.69
C LEU A 53 16.12 -2.36 -36.84
N SER A 54 15.30 -2.34 -37.90
CA SER A 54 15.37 -1.32 -38.95
C SER A 54 14.83 0.03 -38.46
N GLU A 55 15.07 1.11 -39.18
CA GLU A 55 14.45 2.41 -38.87
C GLU A 55 12.93 2.35 -38.92
N GLN A 56 12.36 1.55 -39.82
CA GLN A 56 10.92 1.32 -39.88
C GLN A 56 10.41 0.59 -38.61
N ASP A 57 11.15 -0.40 -38.11
CA ASP A 57 10.80 -1.08 -36.85
C ASP A 57 10.86 -0.11 -35.66
N ARG A 58 11.87 0.73 -35.59
CA ARG A 58 12.00 1.76 -34.54
C ARG A 58 10.82 2.75 -34.56
N MET A 59 10.38 3.13 -35.74
CA MET A 59 9.21 4.00 -35.92
C MET A 59 7.95 3.31 -35.41
N GLN A 60 7.73 2.05 -35.78
CA GLN A 60 6.58 1.26 -35.29
C GLN A 60 6.58 1.10 -33.76
N VAL A 61 7.76 0.99 -33.12
CA VAL A 61 7.87 0.94 -31.65
C VAL A 61 7.43 2.27 -31.04
N ARG A 62 7.88 3.40 -31.59
CA ARG A 62 7.47 4.74 -31.11
C ARG A 62 5.98 4.98 -31.30
N ASP A 63 5.45 4.62 -32.47
CA ASP A 63 4.01 4.75 -32.77
C ASP A 63 3.16 3.90 -31.78
N ALA A 64 3.63 2.70 -31.45
CA ALA A 64 2.96 1.85 -30.47
C ALA A 64 3.02 2.44 -29.05
N LEU A 65 4.16 3.00 -28.64
CA LEU A 65 4.29 3.67 -27.34
C LEU A 65 3.41 4.93 -27.29
N HIS A 66 3.34 5.69 -28.37
CA HIS A 66 2.46 6.85 -28.50
C HIS A 66 0.99 6.47 -28.37
N LEU A 67 0.56 5.42 -29.08
CA LEU A 67 -0.84 4.95 -29.04
C LEU A 67 -1.30 4.60 -27.62
N VAL A 68 -0.41 4.03 -26.81
CA VAL A 68 -0.72 3.67 -25.42
C VAL A 68 -0.38 4.79 -24.43
N GLN A 69 -0.08 6.00 -24.90
CA GLN A 69 0.28 7.17 -24.08
C GLN A 69 1.47 6.90 -23.14
N ALA A 70 2.51 6.28 -23.67
CA ALA A 70 3.73 5.90 -22.94
C ALA A 70 5.01 6.55 -23.52
N ASP A 71 4.89 7.65 -24.27
CA ASP A 71 6.02 8.35 -24.91
C ASP A 71 7.08 8.78 -23.90
N GLU A 72 6.64 9.34 -22.78
CA GLU A 72 7.51 9.81 -21.69
C GLU A 72 8.28 8.71 -20.98
N LEU A 73 7.92 7.45 -21.21
CA LEU A 73 8.53 6.27 -20.60
C LEU A 73 9.59 5.63 -21.49
N THR A 74 9.73 6.05 -22.76
CA THR A 74 10.53 5.40 -23.79
C THR A 74 11.92 4.98 -23.30
N ASP A 75 12.67 5.87 -22.69
CA ASP A 75 14.03 5.64 -22.22
C ASP A 75 14.11 5.25 -20.72
N ARG A 76 12.97 5.09 -20.07
CA ARG A 76 12.93 4.69 -18.65
C ARG A 76 13.15 3.19 -18.50
N ASP A 77 13.79 2.84 -17.42
CA ASP A 77 13.95 1.47 -16.97
C ASP A 77 12.56 0.86 -16.67
N PHE A 78 12.23 -0.22 -17.36
CA PHE A 78 10.93 -0.90 -17.24
C PHE A 78 10.64 -1.40 -15.82
N THR A 79 11.66 -1.72 -15.05
CA THR A 79 11.51 -2.19 -13.67
C THR A 79 11.16 -1.06 -12.68
N LYS A 80 11.41 0.20 -13.07
CA LYS A 80 11.25 1.39 -12.21
C LYS A 80 9.98 2.19 -12.48
N ILE A 81 9.09 1.71 -13.32
CA ILE A 81 7.80 2.34 -13.60
C ILE A 81 6.67 1.70 -12.78
N SER A 82 5.54 2.42 -12.64
CA SER A 82 4.36 1.91 -11.93
C SER A 82 3.70 0.73 -12.67
N ASP A 83 2.88 -0.06 -11.98
CA ASP A 83 2.20 -1.19 -12.58
C ASP A 83 1.28 -0.78 -13.73
N GLY A 84 0.58 0.34 -13.63
CA GLY A 84 -0.22 0.90 -14.72
C GLY A 84 0.61 1.32 -15.94
N GLN A 85 1.77 1.96 -15.70
CA GLN A 85 2.72 2.28 -16.76
C GLN A 85 3.30 1.02 -17.39
N ARG A 86 3.59 -0.01 -16.58
CA ARG A 86 4.08 -1.30 -17.05
C ARG A 86 3.08 -1.99 -17.95
N GLN A 87 1.79 -2.00 -17.59
CA GLN A 87 0.72 -2.56 -18.41
C GLN A 87 0.61 -1.84 -19.76
N ARG A 88 0.74 -0.51 -19.80
CA ARG A 88 0.75 0.25 -21.06
C ARG A 88 1.94 -0.13 -21.95
N VAL A 89 3.13 -0.27 -21.40
CA VAL A 89 4.32 -0.69 -22.18
C VAL A 89 4.18 -2.13 -22.69
N LEU A 90 3.61 -3.04 -21.91
CA LEU A 90 3.32 -4.41 -22.36
C LEU A 90 2.25 -4.44 -23.47
N LEU A 91 1.26 -3.57 -23.40
CA LEU A 91 0.29 -3.38 -24.47
C LEU A 91 0.96 -2.80 -25.72
N ALA A 92 1.88 -1.82 -25.59
CA ALA A 92 2.67 -1.31 -26.70
C ALA A 92 3.46 -2.44 -27.40
N ARG A 93 4.06 -3.36 -26.64
CA ARG A 93 4.72 -4.55 -27.19
C ARG A 93 3.77 -5.40 -28.05
N ALA A 94 2.55 -5.63 -27.55
CA ALA A 94 1.54 -6.40 -28.29
C ALA A 94 1.09 -5.68 -29.56
N VAL A 95 0.86 -4.37 -29.49
CA VAL A 95 0.48 -3.51 -30.63
C VAL A 95 1.60 -3.42 -31.67
N CYS A 96 2.84 -3.28 -31.22
CA CYS A 96 4.04 -3.20 -32.04
C CYS A 96 4.23 -4.45 -32.94
N GLN A 97 3.69 -5.58 -32.52
CA GLN A 97 3.66 -6.83 -33.28
C GLN A 97 2.70 -6.75 -34.51
N GLN A 98 1.87 -5.71 -34.60
CA GLN A 98 0.85 -5.52 -35.68
C GLN A 98 -0.04 -6.75 -35.88
N PRO A 99 -0.66 -7.28 -34.81
CA PRO A 99 -1.46 -8.50 -34.90
C PRO A 99 -2.87 -8.23 -35.43
N GLU A 100 -3.52 -9.27 -35.94
CA GLU A 100 -4.95 -9.26 -36.24
C GLU A 100 -5.79 -9.46 -34.95
N ILE A 101 -5.22 -10.19 -33.95
CA ILE A 101 -5.86 -10.52 -32.68
C ILE A 101 -4.91 -10.26 -31.54
N ILE A 102 -5.39 -9.57 -30.49
CA ILE A 102 -4.70 -9.42 -29.21
C ILE A 102 -5.47 -10.19 -28.14
N LEU A 103 -4.77 -11.08 -27.44
CA LEU A 103 -5.27 -11.79 -26.27
C LEU A 103 -4.67 -11.15 -25.02
N LEU A 104 -5.50 -10.76 -24.08
CA LEU A 104 -5.06 -10.17 -22.79
C LEU A 104 -5.65 -10.99 -21.65
N ASP A 105 -4.77 -11.46 -20.76
CA ASP A 105 -5.18 -12.20 -19.59
C ASP A 105 -5.11 -11.28 -18.36
N GLU A 106 -6.28 -11.00 -17.78
CA GLU A 106 -6.48 -10.13 -16.61
C GLU A 106 -5.71 -8.80 -16.67
N PRO A 107 -5.78 -8.01 -17.75
CA PRO A 107 -4.94 -6.83 -17.90
C PRO A 107 -5.29 -5.69 -16.93
N THR A 108 -6.43 -5.77 -16.23
CA THR A 108 -6.88 -4.81 -15.23
C THR A 108 -6.43 -5.14 -13.81
N SER A 109 -5.83 -6.32 -13.60
CA SER A 109 -5.31 -6.73 -12.30
C SER A 109 -4.22 -5.77 -11.83
N PHE A 110 -4.26 -5.40 -10.55
CA PHE A 110 -3.34 -4.45 -9.91
C PHE A 110 -3.43 -2.98 -10.37
N LEU A 111 -4.40 -2.63 -11.22
CA LEU A 111 -4.65 -1.25 -11.62
C LEU A 111 -5.67 -0.58 -10.70
N ASP A 112 -5.46 0.70 -10.42
CA ASP A 112 -6.48 1.56 -9.83
C ASP A 112 -7.62 1.84 -10.83
N ILE A 113 -8.72 2.42 -10.37
CA ILE A 113 -9.90 2.69 -11.21
C ILE A 113 -9.53 3.52 -12.44
N LYS A 114 -8.64 4.52 -12.27
CA LYS A 114 -8.21 5.39 -13.37
C LYS A 114 -7.42 4.60 -14.41
N GLY A 115 -6.43 3.80 -13.97
CA GLY A 115 -5.63 2.95 -14.84
C GLY A 115 -6.47 1.91 -15.61
N LYS A 116 -7.51 1.35 -14.97
CA LYS A 116 -8.47 0.45 -15.61
C LYS A 116 -9.22 1.15 -16.75
N ILE A 117 -9.76 2.35 -16.47
CA ILE A 117 -10.51 3.14 -17.48
C ILE A 117 -9.60 3.52 -18.65
N GLU A 118 -8.37 4.00 -18.38
CA GLU A 118 -7.40 4.36 -19.41
C GLU A 118 -7.06 3.16 -20.30
N LEU A 119 -6.73 2.01 -19.70
CA LEU A 119 -6.40 0.79 -20.43
C LEU A 119 -7.57 0.33 -21.31
N LEU A 120 -8.78 0.27 -20.75
CA LEU A 120 -9.97 -0.17 -21.47
C LEU A 120 -10.36 0.79 -22.62
N THR A 121 -10.12 2.08 -22.43
CA THR A 121 -10.30 3.09 -23.48
C THR A 121 -9.34 2.85 -24.64
N ILE A 122 -8.07 2.57 -24.37
CA ILE A 122 -7.06 2.24 -25.39
C ILE A 122 -7.44 0.94 -26.12
N LEU A 123 -7.89 -0.09 -25.40
CA LEU A 123 -8.32 -1.36 -26.02
C LEU A 123 -9.52 -1.15 -26.97
N ARG A 124 -10.48 -0.33 -26.58
CA ARG A 124 -11.63 0.01 -27.41
C ARG A 124 -11.22 0.80 -28.65
N GLN A 125 -10.29 1.74 -28.52
CA GLN A 125 -9.73 2.49 -29.63
C GLN A 125 -9.00 1.56 -30.62
N LEU A 126 -8.21 0.59 -30.13
CA LEU A 126 -7.56 -0.43 -30.96
C LEU A 126 -8.57 -1.25 -31.78
N ALA A 127 -9.66 -1.69 -31.13
CA ALA A 127 -10.69 -2.48 -31.81
C ALA A 127 -11.42 -1.67 -32.90
N GLN A 128 -11.77 -0.41 -32.61
CA GLN A 128 -12.58 0.43 -33.49
C GLN A 128 -11.76 1.07 -34.63
N GLU A 129 -10.59 1.64 -34.31
CA GLU A 129 -9.80 2.43 -35.27
C GLU A 129 -8.79 1.55 -36.04
N LYS A 130 -8.19 0.56 -35.38
CA LYS A 130 -7.18 -0.33 -36.01
C LYS A 130 -7.74 -1.65 -36.50
N GLN A 131 -9.03 -1.91 -36.27
CA GLN A 131 -9.71 -3.15 -36.68
C GLN A 131 -9.03 -4.42 -36.13
N VAL A 132 -8.46 -4.33 -34.94
CA VAL A 132 -7.83 -5.46 -34.23
C VAL A 132 -8.88 -6.15 -33.37
N ALA A 133 -9.01 -7.47 -33.46
CA ALA A 133 -9.87 -8.22 -32.57
C ALA A 133 -9.22 -8.31 -31.19
N VAL A 134 -9.89 -7.76 -30.18
CA VAL A 134 -9.40 -7.75 -28.79
C VAL A 134 -10.19 -8.77 -27.97
N ILE A 135 -9.51 -9.77 -27.43
CA ILE A 135 -10.07 -10.77 -26.51
C ILE A 135 -9.43 -10.56 -25.15
N VAL A 136 -10.24 -10.27 -24.14
CA VAL A 136 -9.77 -9.95 -22.80
C VAL A 136 -10.49 -10.79 -21.75
N SER A 137 -9.73 -11.41 -20.83
CA SER A 137 -10.31 -12.00 -19.63
C SER A 137 -10.48 -10.94 -18.55
N LEU A 138 -11.66 -10.87 -17.96
CA LEU A 138 -12.01 -9.91 -16.90
C LEU A 138 -12.80 -10.61 -15.79
N HIS A 139 -12.51 -10.25 -14.56
CA HIS A 139 -13.28 -10.67 -13.38
C HIS A 139 -14.33 -9.62 -12.96
N GLU A 140 -14.15 -8.36 -13.38
CA GLU A 140 -15.06 -7.27 -13.05
C GLU A 140 -16.24 -7.22 -14.01
N LEU A 141 -17.38 -7.73 -13.57
CA LEU A 141 -18.61 -7.81 -14.40
C LEU A 141 -19.06 -6.45 -14.92
N GLU A 142 -19.02 -5.42 -14.09
CA GLU A 142 -19.44 -4.07 -14.47
C GLU A 142 -18.58 -3.47 -15.59
N LEU A 143 -17.27 -3.72 -15.56
CA LEU A 143 -16.37 -3.28 -16.61
C LEU A 143 -16.60 -4.07 -17.90
N ALA A 144 -16.72 -5.40 -17.79
CA ALA A 144 -17.00 -6.26 -18.94
C ALA A 144 -18.32 -5.88 -19.63
N GLN A 145 -19.37 -5.59 -18.85
CA GLN A 145 -20.67 -5.17 -19.39
C GLN A 145 -20.61 -3.85 -20.19
N LYS A 146 -19.73 -2.92 -19.76
CA LYS A 146 -19.61 -1.60 -20.39
C LYS A 146 -18.79 -1.58 -21.67
N ILE A 147 -17.85 -2.53 -21.83
CA ILE A 147 -16.87 -2.47 -22.93
C ILE A 147 -17.00 -3.58 -23.96
N ALA A 148 -17.59 -4.73 -23.60
CA ALA A 148 -17.65 -5.89 -24.47
C ALA A 148 -18.70 -5.72 -25.57
N ASP A 149 -18.35 -6.06 -26.79
CA ASP A 149 -19.30 -6.21 -27.91
C ASP A 149 -19.94 -7.60 -27.85
N THR A 150 -19.17 -8.61 -27.44
CA THR A 150 -19.60 -10.00 -27.23
C THR A 150 -18.93 -10.59 -26.00
N VAL A 151 -19.57 -11.55 -25.36
CA VAL A 151 -19.12 -12.20 -24.13
C VAL A 151 -19.11 -13.71 -24.28
N VAL A 152 -18.07 -14.34 -23.75
CA VAL A 152 -17.96 -15.79 -23.57
C VAL A 152 -17.73 -16.07 -22.09
N CYS A 153 -18.61 -16.82 -21.44
CA CYS A 153 -18.45 -17.22 -20.05
C CYS A 153 -17.65 -18.52 -19.95
N VAL A 154 -16.64 -18.52 -19.09
CA VAL A 154 -15.80 -19.70 -18.81
C VAL A 154 -16.03 -20.13 -17.36
N SER A 155 -16.38 -21.38 -17.16
CA SER A 155 -16.63 -21.97 -15.85
C SER A 155 -16.00 -23.37 -15.77
N PRO A 156 -15.89 -23.97 -14.57
CA PRO A 156 -15.42 -25.34 -14.43
C PRO A 156 -16.26 -26.39 -15.19
N GLN A 157 -17.50 -26.04 -15.55
CA GLN A 157 -18.42 -26.90 -16.31
C GLN A 157 -18.21 -26.81 -17.83
N GLY A 158 -17.49 -25.80 -18.29
CA GLY A 158 -17.22 -25.60 -19.71
C GLY A 158 -17.25 -24.13 -20.13
N VAL A 159 -17.23 -23.94 -21.43
CA VAL A 159 -17.22 -22.64 -22.10
C VAL A 159 -18.59 -22.43 -22.75
N SER A 160 -19.22 -21.29 -22.50
CA SER A 160 -20.47 -20.92 -23.14
C SER A 160 -20.31 -20.66 -24.64
N GLY A 161 -21.41 -20.59 -25.37
CA GLY A 161 -21.43 -19.95 -26.69
C GLY A 161 -21.16 -18.45 -26.60
N VAL A 162 -20.94 -17.79 -27.73
CA VAL A 162 -20.82 -16.34 -27.82
C VAL A 162 -22.21 -15.72 -27.57
N MET A 163 -22.27 -14.77 -26.64
CA MET A 163 -23.50 -14.11 -26.19
C MET A 163 -23.38 -12.60 -26.35
N THR A 164 -24.53 -11.92 -26.41
CA THR A 164 -24.54 -10.46 -26.26
C THR A 164 -24.25 -10.09 -24.78
N PRO A 165 -23.71 -8.92 -24.49
CA PRO A 165 -23.55 -8.47 -23.09
C PRO A 165 -24.87 -8.53 -22.31
N LYS A 166 -25.98 -8.17 -22.93
CA LYS A 166 -27.31 -8.23 -22.31
C LYS A 166 -27.69 -9.64 -21.84
N ASP A 167 -27.43 -10.63 -22.66
CA ASP A 167 -27.75 -12.02 -22.32
C ASP A 167 -26.74 -12.59 -21.32
N ALA A 168 -25.45 -12.34 -21.52
CA ALA A 168 -24.39 -12.84 -20.65
C ALA A 168 -24.54 -12.35 -19.21
N PHE A 169 -24.93 -11.08 -19.02
CA PHE A 169 -25.13 -10.46 -17.71
C PHE A 169 -26.58 -10.56 -17.19
N ALA A 170 -27.45 -11.36 -17.84
CA ALA A 170 -28.75 -11.67 -17.28
C ALA A 170 -28.63 -12.44 -15.95
N ALA A 171 -29.55 -12.18 -15.03
CA ALA A 171 -29.54 -12.72 -13.67
C ALA A 171 -29.32 -14.24 -13.61
N GLU A 172 -29.97 -14.98 -14.49
CA GLU A 172 -29.89 -16.44 -14.57
C GLU A 172 -28.49 -16.93 -14.94
N ASN A 173 -27.85 -16.27 -15.92
CA ASN A 173 -26.51 -16.61 -16.38
C ASN A 173 -25.44 -16.28 -15.34
N ILE A 174 -25.54 -15.13 -14.66
CA ILE A 174 -24.63 -14.77 -13.55
C ILE A 174 -24.79 -15.74 -12.38
N ARG A 175 -26.02 -16.09 -12.02
CA ARG A 175 -26.29 -17.07 -10.95
C ARG A 175 -25.67 -18.42 -11.26
N THR A 176 -25.81 -18.87 -12.49
CA THR A 176 -25.24 -20.14 -12.98
C THR A 176 -23.72 -20.10 -12.99
N LEU A 177 -23.14 -19.01 -13.49
CA LEU A 177 -21.67 -18.84 -13.60
C LEU A 177 -20.99 -18.87 -12.25
N TYR A 178 -21.54 -18.15 -11.26
CA TYR A 178 -20.99 -18.03 -9.90
C TYR A 178 -21.63 -18.97 -8.87
N ARG A 179 -22.56 -19.82 -9.28
CA ARG A 179 -23.32 -20.76 -8.42
C ARG A 179 -24.03 -20.06 -7.26
N LEU A 180 -24.60 -18.88 -7.54
CA LEU A 180 -25.31 -18.10 -6.53
C LEU A 180 -26.74 -18.63 -6.33
N THR A 181 -27.20 -18.66 -5.08
CA THR A 181 -28.65 -18.83 -4.82
C THR A 181 -29.41 -17.58 -5.27
N LYS A 182 -30.73 -17.68 -5.37
CA LYS A 182 -31.57 -16.53 -5.73
C LYS A 182 -31.39 -15.39 -4.72
N GLU A 183 -31.40 -15.74 -3.43
CA GLU A 183 -31.23 -14.80 -2.32
C GLU A 183 -29.83 -14.12 -2.36
N GLN A 184 -28.77 -14.86 -2.64
CA GLN A 184 -27.42 -14.32 -2.78
C GLN A 184 -27.32 -13.37 -3.98
N TYR A 185 -27.95 -13.71 -5.09
CA TYR A 185 -27.98 -12.84 -6.26
C TYR A 185 -28.78 -11.56 -5.99
N GLU A 186 -29.98 -11.69 -5.37
CA GLU A 186 -30.82 -10.54 -5.01
C GLU A 186 -30.17 -9.62 -3.99
N ALA A 187 -29.37 -10.16 -3.07
CA ALA A 187 -28.61 -9.37 -2.10
C ALA A 187 -27.49 -8.55 -2.77
N LEU A 188 -26.88 -9.07 -3.86
CA LEU A 188 -25.76 -8.42 -4.55
C LEU A 188 -26.18 -7.58 -5.77
N TYR A 189 -27.17 -8.06 -6.52
CA TYR A 189 -27.57 -7.52 -7.83
C TYR A 189 -29.08 -7.29 -7.95
N GLY A 190 -29.86 -7.67 -6.94
CA GLY A 190 -31.31 -7.44 -6.93
C GLY A 190 -31.63 -5.94 -6.95
N PRO A 191 -32.85 -5.56 -7.38
CA PRO A 191 -33.30 -4.19 -7.24
C PRO A 191 -33.21 -3.84 -5.76
N GLN A 192 -32.31 -2.92 -5.43
CA GLN A 192 -32.40 -2.29 -4.11
C GLN A 192 -33.84 -1.77 -3.98
N PRO A 193 -34.50 -1.97 -2.80
CA PRO A 193 -35.85 -1.48 -2.64
C PRO A 193 -35.90 -0.05 -3.16
N GLU A 194 -36.74 0.16 -4.17
CA GLU A 194 -36.94 1.48 -4.77
C GLU A 194 -37.23 2.46 -3.64
N ARG A 195 -36.25 3.28 -3.30
CA ARG A 195 -36.55 4.53 -2.62
C ARG A 195 -37.37 5.31 -3.63
N GLU A 196 -38.64 5.51 -3.38
CA GLU A 196 -39.50 6.39 -4.18
C GLU A 196 -38.69 7.64 -4.53
N PRO A 197 -38.64 8.04 -5.81
CA PRO A 197 -37.97 9.28 -6.17
C PRO A 197 -38.82 10.42 -5.62
N GLU A 198 -38.53 10.86 -4.40
CA GLU A 198 -38.91 12.20 -4.01
C GLU A 198 -38.25 13.13 -5.07
N ARG A 199 -39.09 13.74 -5.90
CA ARG A 199 -38.72 14.84 -6.78
C ARG A 199 -38.23 16.00 -5.90
N ARG A 200 -36.94 15.94 -5.51
CA ARG A 200 -36.25 17.08 -4.94
C ARG A 200 -35.70 17.92 -6.10
N PRO A 201 -35.80 19.27 -6.02
CA PRO A 201 -35.13 20.15 -6.97
C PRO A 201 -33.64 19.82 -6.98
N ALA A 202 -32.97 20.00 -8.12
CA ALA A 202 -31.56 19.69 -8.32
C ALA A 202 -30.72 20.18 -7.12
N LYS A 203 -30.42 19.26 -6.19
CA LYS A 203 -29.53 19.53 -5.07
C LYS A 203 -28.12 19.53 -5.62
N GLN A 204 -27.40 20.59 -5.31
CA GLN A 204 -25.93 20.62 -5.44
C GLN A 204 -25.37 19.32 -4.82
N GLU A 205 -24.43 18.68 -5.51
CA GLU A 205 -23.70 17.52 -4.94
C GLU A 205 -23.22 17.91 -3.54
N PRO A 206 -23.36 16.99 -2.54
CA PRO A 206 -22.91 17.29 -1.19
C PRO A 206 -21.43 17.67 -1.23
N PRO A 207 -20.98 18.60 -0.38
CA PRO A 207 -19.62 19.09 -0.40
C PRO A 207 -18.65 17.91 -0.24
N ARG A 208 -17.82 17.68 -1.24
CA ARG A 208 -16.76 16.69 -1.21
C ARG A 208 -15.59 17.31 -0.46
N PHE A 209 -15.00 16.57 0.50
CA PHE A 209 -13.83 17.07 1.20
C PHE A 209 -12.66 17.23 0.23
N GLU A 210 -12.24 18.47 0.00
CA GLU A 210 -11.18 18.84 -0.93
C GLU A 210 -10.05 19.52 -0.17
N HIS A 211 -9.12 18.73 0.30
CA HIS A 211 -7.87 19.21 0.88
C HIS A 211 -6.72 18.46 0.24
N TYR A 212 -5.69 19.17 -0.19
CA TYR A 212 -4.59 18.61 -0.96
C TYR A 212 -3.26 18.95 -0.33
N ILE A 213 -2.33 18.00 -0.38
CA ILE A 213 -0.92 18.20 -0.01
C ILE A 213 -0.03 17.95 -1.22
N ARG A 214 1.12 18.63 -1.25
CA ARG A 214 2.11 18.41 -2.29
C ARG A 214 3.13 17.37 -1.83
N SER A 215 3.27 16.27 -2.58
CA SER A 215 4.30 15.27 -2.40
C SER A 215 5.19 15.21 -3.65
N GLY A 216 6.34 15.89 -3.60
CA GLY A 216 7.19 16.11 -4.77
C GLY A 216 6.49 16.94 -5.84
N GLN A 217 6.29 16.37 -7.03
CA GLN A 217 5.58 17.03 -8.15
C GLN A 217 4.07 16.72 -8.17
N LYS A 218 3.59 15.82 -7.33
CA LYS A 218 2.18 15.41 -7.29
C LYS A 218 1.42 16.17 -6.23
N LEU A 219 0.17 16.53 -6.58
CA LEU A 219 -0.83 17.03 -5.65
C LEU A 219 -1.70 15.83 -5.25
N LEU A 220 -1.71 15.48 -3.96
CA LEU A 220 -2.43 14.34 -3.43
C LEU A 220 -3.60 14.82 -2.58
N ARG A 221 -4.78 14.23 -2.78
CA ARG A 221 -5.98 14.54 -2.00
C ARG A 221 -5.90 13.85 -0.64
N CYS A 222 -6.06 14.62 0.42
CA CYS A 222 -6.20 14.13 1.78
C CYS A 222 -7.58 13.50 2.01
N GLY A 223 -7.62 12.60 2.96
CA GLY A 223 -8.85 12.08 3.54
C GLY A 223 -9.02 12.54 4.99
N TYR A 224 -9.96 11.92 5.70
CA TYR A 224 -10.16 12.14 7.13
C TYR A 224 -10.22 10.80 7.89
N THR A 225 -9.79 10.82 9.16
CA THR A 225 -9.55 9.61 9.95
C THR A 225 -10.86 8.95 10.43
N THR A 226 -10.77 7.69 10.90
CA THR A 226 -11.89 7.00 11.56
C THR A 226 -12.37 7.78 12.80
N GLY A 227 -11.45 8.44 13.53
CA GLY A 227 -11.80 9.32 14.65
C GLY A 227 -12.63 10.52 14.22
N THR A 228 -12.31 11.15 13.08
CA THR A 228 -13.10 12.25 12.51
C THR A 228 -14.48 11.77 12.08
N CYS A 229 -14.59 10.59 11.45
CA CYS A 229 -15.88 10.01 11.11
C CYS A 229 -16.74 9.77 12.35
N ALA A 230 -16.16 9.20 13.42
CA ALA A 230 -16.87 8.94 14.68
C ALA A 230 -17.40 10.24 15.31
N ALA A 231 -16.59 11.29 15.36
CA ALA A 231 -16.97 12.59 15.92
C ALA A 231 -18.05 13.28 15.08
N LEU A 232 -17.96 13.25 13.74
CA LEU A 232 -19.00 13.75 12.83
C LEU A 232 -20.31 12.95 13.00
N GLY A 233 -20.22 11.63 13.12
CA GLY A 233 -21.38 10.78 13.36
C GLY A 233 -22.07 11.11 14.68
N ALA A 234 -21.30 11.27 15.77
CA ALA A 234 -21.81 11.66 17.08
C ALA A 234 -22.51 13.04 17.05
N ALA A 235 -21.87 14.05 16.43
CA ALA A 235 -22.46 15.36 16.26
C ALA A 235 -23.78 15.31 15.46
N GLY A 236 -23.82 14.55 14.35
CA GLY A 236 -25.02 14.39 13.54
C GLY A 236 -26.16 13.73 14.30
N ALA A 237 -25.88 12.68 15.08
CA ALA A 237 -26.86 11.99 15.93
C ALA A 237 -27.37 12.93 17.04
N ALA A 238 -26.46 13.66 17.70
CA ALA A 238 -26.83 14.65 18.75
C ALA A 238 -27.75 15.74 18.18
N ARG A 239 -27.37 16.33 17.03
CA ARG A 239 -28.20 17.35 16.37
C ARG A 239 -29.59 16.85 16.05
N LEU A 240 -29.72 15.61 15.54
CA LEU A 240 -31.01 14.98 15.28
C LEU A 240 -31.88 14.84 16.55
N LEU A 241 -31.27 14.41 17.67
CA LEU A 241 -32.00 14.22 18.93
C LEU A 241 -32.42 15.56 19.53
N LEU A 242 -31.52 16.53 19.55
CA LEU A 242 -31.74 17.82 20.21
C LEU A 242 -32.63 18.75 19.40
N THR A 243 -32.56 18.71 18.06
CA THR A 243 -33.36 19.61 17.20
C THR A 243 -34.55 18.93 16.54
N GLY A 244 -34.61 17.60 16.54
CA GLY A 244 -35.63 16.82 15.85
C GLY A 244 -35.43 16.71 14.33
N LYS A 245 -34.41 17.35 13.75
CA LYS A 245 -34.14 17.40 12.29
C LYS A 245 -32.83 16.73 11.96
N ALA A 246 -32.84 15.81 11.00
CA ALA A 246 -31.63 15.20 10.47
C ALA A 246 -30.80 16.27 9.72
N PRO A 247 -29.49 16.40 10.02
CA PRO A 247 -28.64 17.35 9.31
C PRO A 247 -28.38 16.92 7.86
N GLU A 248 -28.35 17.86 6.93
CA GLU A 248 -27.94 17.61 5.54
C GLU A 248 -26.42 17.47 5.41
N SER A 249 -25.66 18.20 6.22
CA SER A 249 -24.21 18.07 6.41
C SER A 249 -23.83 18.20 7.87
N VAL A 250 -22.69 17.59 8.23
CA VAL A 250 -22.10 17.70 9.55
C VAL A 250 -20.65 18.12 9.37
N GLY A 251 -20.24 19.14 10.13
CA GLY A 251 -18.88 19.68 10.06
C GLY A 251 -18.24 19.78 11.43
N LEU A 252 -16.93 19.59 11.49
CA LEU A 252 -16.12 19.84 12.66
C LEU A 252 -14.73 20.35 12.28
N ARG A 253 -14.07 21.03 13.22
CA ARG A 253 -12.66 21.39 13.10
C ARG A 253 -11.79 20.29 13.71
N THR A 254 -10.91 19.71 12.87
CA THR A 254 -9.98 18.65 13.31
C THR A 254 -8.86 19.24 14.18
N PRO A 255 -8.12 18.39 14.95
CA PRO A 255 -6.94 18.83 15.70
C PRO A 255 -5.90 19.55 14.84
N LYS A 256 -5.80 19.22 13.56
CA LYS A 256 -4.92 19.91 12.60
C LYS A 256 -5.43 21.32 12.21
N GLY A 257 -6.60 21.73 12.68
CA GLY A 257 -7.22 23.02 12.37
C GLY A 257 -7.99 23.07 11.05
N ILE A 258 -8.05 21.96 10.31
CA ILE A 258 -8.78 21.83 9.05
C ILE A 258 -10.24 21.51 9.36
N VAL A 259 -11.16 22.22 8.69
CA VAL A 259 -12.60 21.93 8.80
C VAL A 259 -12.93 20.79 7.83
N VAL A 260 -13.55 19.74 8.35
CA VAL A 260 -14.11 18.64 7.56
C VAL A 260 -15.63 18.75 7.63
N GLU A 261 -16.28 18.95 6.49
CA GLU A 261 -17.73 18.99 6.36
C GLU A 261 -18.18 17.97 5.33
N VAL A 262 -19.09 17.08 5.72
CA VAL A 262 -19.56 15.98 4.87
C VAL A 262 -21.04 15.69 5.09
N ALA A 263 -21.71 15.16 4.08
CA ALA A 263 -23.06 14.65 4.22
C ALA A 263 -23.03 13.25 4.89
N PRO A 264 -23.87 12.98 5.89
CA PRO A 264 -24.05 11.63 6.42
C PRO A 264 -24.57 10.65 5.35
N ILE A 265 -24.19 9.37 5.44
CA ILE A 265 -24.81 8.29 4.66
C ILE A 265 -26.31 8.24 5.04
N TYR A 266 -26.58 8.28 6.34
CA TYR A 266 -27.89 8.44 6.94
C TYR A 266 -27.77 9.03 8.33
N CYS A 267 -28.86 9.68 8.78
CA CYS A 267 -29.03 10.09 10.17
C CYS A 267 -30.51 9.84 10.53
N ARG A 268 -30.76 8.93 11.50
CA ARG A 268 -32.11 8.44 11.81
C ARG A 268 -32.34 8.26 13.31
N LYS A 269 -33.56 8.41 13.76
CA LYS A 269 -33.98 8.05 15.12
C LYS A 269 -34.03 6.53 15.28
N THR A 270 -33.68 6.03 16.45
CA THR A 270 -33.79 4.63 16.87
C THR A 270 -34.72 4.53 18.06
N ALA A 271 -35.03 3.32 18.53
CA ALA A 271 -35.86 3.13 19.71
C ALA A 271 -35.23 3.72 20.99
N ALA A 272 -33.91 3.74 21.09
CA ALA A 272 -33.16 4.21 22.27
C ALA A 272 -32.59 5.62 22.10
N GLY A 273 -32.51 6.16 20.86
CA GLY A 273 -31.84 7.45 20.63
C GLY A 273 -31.77 7.81 19.15
N ALA A 274 -30.57 8.06 18.64
CA ALA A 274 -30.32 8.31 17.22
C ALA A 274 -29.03 7.64 16.73
N GLN A 275 -29.01 7.35 15.44
CA GLN A 275 -27.88 6.77 14.74
C GLN A 275 -27.50 7.64 13.55
N CYS A 276 -26.21 7.94 13.41
CA CYS A 276 -25.69 8.68 12.27
C CYS A 276 -24.45 7.98 11.72
N ALA A 277 -24.40 7.76 10.40
CA ALA A 277 -23.31 7.07 9.71
C ALA A 277 -22.56 8.00 8.78
N ILE A 278 -21.24 7.99 8.90
CA ILE A 278 -20.31 8.77 8.06
C ILE A 278 -19.46 7.81 7.24
N ARG A 279 -19.35 8.06 5.94
CA ARG A 279 -18.49 7.28 5.05
C ARG A 279 -17.02 7.67 5.27
N LYS A 280 -16.17 6.70 5.57
CA LYS A 280 -14.72 6.93 5.66
C LYS A 280 -14.15 7.25 4.28
N ASP A 281 -13.40 8.33 4.18
CA ASP A 281 -12.66 8.71 2.97
C ASP A 281 -11.17 8.82 3.30
N GLY A 282 -10.37 7.97 2.67
CA GLY A 282 -8.91 7.94 2.82
C GLY A 282 -8.18 8.92 1.89
N GLY A 283 -8.89 9.63 1.01
CA GLY A 283 -8.24 10.44 -0.02
C GLY A 283 -7.52 9.55 -1.05
N ASP A 284 -6.31 9.96 -1.42
CA ASP A 284 -5.45 9.20 -2.32
C ASP A 284 -4.53 8.21 -1.57
N ASP A 285 -4.77 8.01 -0.26
CA ASP A 285 -4.04 7.02 0.53
C ASP A 285 -4.60 5.61 0.30
N VAL A 286 -3.69 4.61 0.34
CA VAL A 286 -4.07 3.19 0.23
C VAL A 286 -4.53 2.70 1.61
N ASP A 287 -5.76 3.07 1.98
CA ASP A 287 -6.36 2.76 3.27
C ASP A 287 -7.49 1.75 3.10
N VAL A 288 -7.34 0.55 3.69
CA VAL A 288 -8.34 -0.54 3.65
C VAL A 288 -9.66 -0.16 4.32
N THR A 289 -9.69 0.92 5.11
CA THR A 289 -10.90 1.42 5.77
C THR A 289 -11.70 2.38 4.88
N THR A 290 -11.16 2.79 3.73
CA THR A 290 -11.83 3.70 2.79
C THR A 290 -13.16 3.12 2.32
N GLY A 291 -14.22 3.92 2.39
CA GLY A 291 -15.57 3.53 1.99
C GLY A 291 -16.42 2.91 3.10
N LEU A 292 -15.82 2.45 4.20
CA LEU A 292 -16.56 1.83 5.30
C LEU A 292 -17.44 2.86 6.03
N PRO A 293 -18.68 2.51 6.40
CA PRO A 293 -19.52 3.32 7.27
C PRO A 293 -18.99 3.27 8.71
N VAL A 294 -18.71 4.43 9.28
CA VAL A 294 -18.48 4.62 10.72
C VAL A 294 -19.76 5.18 11.33
N ILE A 295 -20.31 4.46 12.27
CA ILE A 295 -21.65 4.67 12.80
C ILE A 295 -21.54 5.10 14.25
N ALA A 296 -22.20 6.19 14.63
CA ALA A 296 -22.39 6.58 16.03
C ALA A 296 -23.85 6.35 16.42
N ASP A 297 -24.05 5.50 17.39
CA ASP A 297 -25.31 5.33 18.13
C ASP A 297 -25.27 6.20 19.38
N LEU A 298 -26.22 7.11 19.53
CA LEU A 298 -26.27 8.10 20.60
C LEU A 298 -27.55 8.01 21.40
N THR A 299 -27.41 8.04 22.72
CA THR A 299 -28.51 8.15 23.67
C THR A 299 -28.30 9.36 24.58
N LEU A 300 -29.36 10.11 24.86
CA LEU A 300 -29.30 11.24 25.82
C LEU A 300 -29.31 10.71 27.25
N LEU A 301 -28.52 11.35 28.12
CA LEU A 301 -28.47 11.11 29.55
C LEU A 301 -28.91 12.37 30.30
N PRO A 302 -30.23 12.64 30.45
CA PRO A 302 -30.71 13.91 31.03
C PRO A 302 -30.21 14.16 32.45
N ASP A 303 -30.04 13.06 33.23
CA ASP A 303 -29.66 13.12 34.65
C ASP A 303 -28.15 13.09 34.89
N ALA A 304 -27.31 13.21 33.84
CA ALA A 304 -25.85 13.18 33.90
C ALA A 304 -25.21 14.41 33.24
N PRO A 305 -25.31 15.60 33.85
CA PRO A 305 -24.87 16.85 33.23
C PRO A 305 -23.41 16.82 32.75
N GLY A 306 -23.20 17.11 31.46
CA GLY A 306 -21.89 17.20 30.84
C GLY A 306 -21.12 15.87 30.74
N GLN A 307 -21.69 14.75 31.17
CA GLN A 307 -21.04 13.45 31.07
C GLN A 307 -21.13 12.89 29.65
N VAL A 308 -20.01 12.40 29.12
CA VAL A 308 -19.95 11.68 27.83
C VAL A 308 -19.30 10.32 28.06
N THR A 309 -20.08 9.25 27.84
CA THR A 309 -19.56 7.87 27.83
C THR A 309 -19.34 7.43 26.39
N ILE A 310 -18.21 6.76 26.12
CA ILE A 310 -17.84 6.32 24.76
C ILE A 310 -17.36 4.88 24.83
N ASP A 311 -18.01 4.00 24.06
CA ASP A 311 -17.55 2.61 23.89
C ASP A 311 -17.60 2.17 22.43
N GLY A 312 -16.99 1.01 22.13
CA GLY A 312 -16.95 0.39 20.80
C GLY A 312 -17.97 -0.72 20.67
N GLY A 313 -18.76 -0.65 19.60
CA GLY A 313 -19.68 -1.68 19.13
C GLY A 313 -19.07 -2.58 18.05
N PRO A 314 -19.91 -3.28 17.27
CA PRO A 314 -19.46 -4.17 16.19
C PRO A 314 -18.48 -3.49 15.23
N GLY A 315 -17.40 -4.20 14.87
CA GLY A 315 -16.37 -3.73 13.96
C GLY A 315 -15.34 -2.77 14.56
N VAL A 316 -15.50 -2.34 15.83
CA VAL A 316 -14.47 -1.66 16.62
C VAL A 316 -13.78 -2.69 17.49
N GLY A 317 -12.45 -2.75 17.40
CA GLY A 317 -11.65 -3.73 18.12
C GLY A 317 -11.54 -3.44 19.62
N ARG A 318 -11.13 -4.46 20.38
CA ARG A 318 -10.79 -4.38 21.80
C ARG A 318 -9.29 -4.54 21.98
N VAL A 319 -8.75 -3.79 22.93
CA VAL A 319 -7.33 -3.88 23.31
C VAL A 319 -7.09 -5.18 24.09
N THR A 320 -6.14 -6.01 23.61
CA THR A 320 -5.79 -7.30 24.23
C THR A 320 -4.37 -7.32 24.79
N LYS A 321 -3.51 -6.38 24.39
CA LYS A 321 -2.12 -6.28 24.84
C LYS A 321 -1.84 -4.92 25.48
N PRO A 322 -0.96 -4.84 26.48
CA PRO A 322 -0.53 -3.55 27.06
C PRO A 322 0.30 -2.74 26.06
N GLY A 323 0.45 -1.43 26.31
CA GLY A 323 1.26 -0.53 25.49
C GLY A 323 0.49 0.16 24.37
N LEU A 324 -0.82 -0.03 24.28
CA LEU A 324 -1.71 0.76 23.43
C LEU A 324 -2.25 1.98 24.18
N ASP A 325 -2.81 2.92 23.43
CA ASP A 325 -3.40 4.17 23.95
C ASP A 325 -4.48 3.90 25.03
N GLN A 326 -5.26 2.82 24.84
CA GLN A 326 -6.30 2.41 25.78
C GLN A 326 -5.89 1.19 26.60
N PRO A 327 -6.35 1.06 27.86
CA PRO A 327 -6.12 -0.10 28.68
C PRO A 327 -6.67 -1.41 28.06
N VAL A 328 -6.08 -2.54 28.47
CA VAL A 328 -6.55 -3.87 28.07
C VAL A 328 -8.04 -4.06 28.45
N GLY A 329 -8.82 -4.58 27.52
CA GLY A 329 -10.28 -4.78 27.63
C GLY A 329 -11.13 -3.60 27.12
N GLN A 330 -10.56 -2.41 27.00
CA GLN A 330 -11.27 -1.24 26.48
C GLN A 330 -11.40 -1.27 24.96
N ALA A 331 -12.40 -0.55 24.42
CA ALA A 331 -12.53 -0.32 23.00
C ALA A 331 -11.30 0.43 22.46
N ALA A 332 -10.80 -0.01 21.31
CA ALA A 332 -9.66 0.61 20.63
C ALA A 332 -10.03 1.95 19.98
N ILE A 333 -10.55 2.86 20.80
CA ILE A 333 -10.87 4.25 20.44
C ILE A 333 -9.87 5.14 21.18
N ASN A 334 -8.88 5.68 20.46
CA ASN A 334 -7.77 6.40 21.05
C ASN A 334 -8.22 7.72 21.73
N HIS A 335 -7.38 8.29 22.58
CA HIS A 335 -7.71 9.49 23.38
C HIS A 335 -8.07 10.70 22.50
N VAL A 336 -7.40 10.93 21.35
CA VAL A 336 -7.72 12.05 20.45
C VAL A 336 -9.11 11.90 19.82
N PRO A 337 -9.49 10.78 19.19
CA PRO A 337 -10.87 10.51 18.80
C PRO A 337 -11.90 10.68 19.92
N ARG A 338 -11.62 10.15 21.13
CA ARG A 338 -12.53 10.32 22.28
C ARG A 338 -12.75 11.80 22.60
N ARG A 339 -11.66 12.59 22.64
CA ARG A 339 -11.76 14.04 22.83
C ARG A 339 -12.55 14.71 21.71
N MET A 340 -12.29 14.37 20.44
CA MET A 340 -13.02 14.94 19.30
C MET A 340 -14.53 14.64 19.37
N ILE A 341 -14.91 13.43 19.77
CA ILE A 341 -16.32 13.05 19.98
C ILE A 341 -16.92 13.91 21.12
N THR A 342 -16.24 14.00 22.24
CA THR A 342 -16.68 14.77 23.40
C THR A 342 -16.85 16.25 23.07
N ASP A 343 -15.84 16.87 22.43
CA ASP A 343 -15.87 18.29 22.03
C ASP A 343 -17.03 18.56 21.05
N ALA A 344 -17.25 17.66 20.08
CA ALA A 344 -18.34 17.78 19.12
C ALA A 344 -19.71 17.68 19.78
N LEU A 345 -19.89 16.78 20.75
CA LEU A 345 -21.13 16.64 21.51
C LEU A 345 -21.42 17.83 22.41
N HIS A 346 -20.39 18.35 23.10
CA HIS A 346 -20.52 19.57 23.91
C HIS A 346 -20.93 20.78 23.04
N ALA A 347 -20.35 20.93 21.85
CA ALA A 347 -20.74 22.00 20.93
C ALA A 347 -22.20 21.89 20.46
N GLU A 348 -22.71 20.69 20.18
CA GLU A 348 -24.13 20.48 19.82
C GLU A 348 -25.05 20.69 21.04
N ALA A 349 -24.62 20.28 22.25
CA ALA A 349 -25.35 20.54 23.49
C ALA A 349 -25.48 22.03 23.79
N GLU A 350 -24.36 22.78 23.70
CA GLU A 350 -24.34 24.24 23.89
C GLU A 350 -25.25 24.93 22.87
N ALA A 351 -25.17 24.55 21.59
CA ALA A 351 -25.98 25.14 20.53
C ALA A 351 -27.48 24.90 20.73
N ALA A 352 -27.86 23.80 21.39
CA ALA A 352 -29.25 23.40 21.65
C ALA A 352 -29.75 23.77 23.05
N GLY A 353 -28.89 24.29 23.94
CA GLY A 353 -29.22 24.57 25.33
C GLY A 353 -29.53 23.30 26.15
N TYR A 354 -28.82 22.20 25.86
CA TYR A 354 -28.97 20.92 26.55
C TYR A 354 -27.88 20.72 27.60
N ASP A 355 -28.28 20.60 28.85
CA ASP A 355 -27.35 20.47 30.00
C ASP A 355 -27.03 19.01 30.40
N GLY A 356 -27.73 18.02 29.82
CA GLY A 356 -27.52 16.60 30.10
C GLY A 356 -26.25 16.04 29.50
N GLY A 357 -26.08 14.73 29.63
CA GLY A 357 -24.97 13.97 29.09
C GLY A 357 -25.35 13.12 27.87
N PHE A 358 -24.35 12.37 27.40
CA PHE A 358 -24.48 11.51 26.22
C PHE A 358 -23.85 10.14 26.46
N ASP A 359 -24.48 9.09 25.96
CA ASP A 359 -23.89 7.75 25.82
C ASP A 359 -23.71 7.45 24.34
N VAL A 360 -22.50 7.09 23.93
CA VAL A 360 -22.10 6.93 22.53
C VAL A 360 -21.47 5.58 22.30
N MET A 361 -22.02 4.82 21.38
CA MET A 361 -21.42 3.60 20.86
C MET A 361 -20.95 3.80 19.42
N ILE A 362 -19.67 3.57 19.15
CA ILE A 362 -19.09 3.68 17.80
C ILE A 362 -18.96 2.29 17.19
N SER A 363 -19.54 2.10 16.02
CA SER A 363 -19.47 0.85 15.25
C SER A 363 -18.89 1.11 13.86
N ILE A 364 -18.28 0.10 13.23
CA ILE A 364 -17.74 0.18 11.87
C ILE A 364 -18.27 -1.01 11.07
N GLU A 365 -19.17 -0.75 10.15
CA GLU A 365 -19.73 -1.81 9.31
C GLU A 365 -18.63 -2.41 8.41
N GLY A 366 -18.46 -3.76 8.46
CA GLY A 366 -17.36 -4.45 7.78
C GLY A 366 -16.00 -4.33 8.48
N GLY A 367 -15.94 -3.70 9.67
CA GLY A 367 -14.68 -3.45 10.39
C GLY A 367 -13.95 -4.70 10.84
N GLU A 368 -14.66 -5.77 11.21
CA GLU A 368 -14.07 -7.06 11.62
C GLU A 368 -13.28 -7.70 10.46
N GLU A 369 -13.86 -7.70 9.26
CA GLU A 369 -13.21 -8.27 8.08
C GLU A 369 -12.06 -7.40 7.59
N ALA A 370 -12.25 -6.09 7.62
CA ALA A 370 -11.18 -5.15 7.26
C ALA A 370 -9.99 -5.25 8.23
N ALA A 371 -10.22 -5.46 9.52
CA ALA A 371 -9.17 -5.58 10.54
C ALA A 371 -8.20 -6.73 10.24
N LYS A 372 -8.65 -7.84 9.66
CA LYS A 372 -7.79 -8.98 9.27
C LYS A 372 -6.72 -8.59 8.25
N ARG A 373 -6.94 -7.51 7.47
CA ARG A 373 -6.02 -6.97 6.46
C ARG A 373 -5.21 -5.79 6.97
N THR A 374 -5.35 -5.44 8.25
CA THR A 374 -4.60 -4.38 8.91
C THR A 374 -3.56 -4.94 9.86
N PHE A 375 -2.78 -4.05 10.45
CA PHE A 375 -1.79 -4.38 11.46
C PHE A 375 -2.39 -4.60 12.87
N ASN A 376 -3.67 -4.31 13.05
CA ASN A 376 -4.37 -4.36 14.35
C ASN A 376 -4.16 -5.67 15.14
N PRO A 377 -4.33 -6.87 14.55
CA PRO A 377 -4.13 -8.11 15.30
C PRO A 377 -2.70 -8.28 15.83
N HIS A 378 -1.70 -7.78 15.11
CA HIS A 378 -0.29 -7.88 15.51
C HIS A 378 0.01 -7.02 16.74
N ILE A 379 -0.58 -5.82 16.81
CA ILE A 379 -0.39 -4.90 17.94
C ILE A 379 -1.31 -5.18 19.13
N GLY A 380 -2.21 -6.14 19.05
CA GLY A 380 -3.11 -6.52 20.13
C GLY A 380 -4.42 -5.74 20.13
N VAL A 381 -5.00 -5.51 18.96
CA VAL A 381 -6.38 -5.06 18.78
C VAL A 381 -7.15 -6.16 18.07
N GLU A 382 -8.11 -6.76 18.73
CA GLU A 382 -8.87 -7.90 18.23
C GLU A 382 -10.36 -7.57 18.08
N GLY A 383 -11.04 -8.29 17.17
CA GLY A 383 -12.48 -8.16 16.93
C GLY A 383 -12.91 -6.97 16.08
N GLY A 384 -11.96 -6.15 15.58
CA GLY A 384 -12.30 -5.02 14.71
C GLY A 384 -11.16 -4.04 14.48
N LEU A 385 -11.50 -2.89 13.96
CA LEU A 385 -10.59 -1.79 13.65
C LEU A 385 -10.36 -0.87 14.86
N SER A 386 -9.22 -0.19 14.88
CA SER A 386 -9.00 0.94 15.78
C SER A 386 -9.67 2.22 15.24
N VAL A 387 -10.29 2.97 16.14
CA VAL A 387 -10.74 4.35 15.88
C VAL A 387 -9.58 5.28 16.28
N LEU A 388 -8.84 5.76 15.30
CA LEU A 388 -7.60 6.50 15.49
C LEU A 388 -7.53 7.76 14.63
N GLY A 389 -6.48 8.56 14.85
CA GLY A 389 -6.16 9.76 14.07
C GLY A 389 -5.81 10.94 14.96
N THR A 390 -4.52 11.21 15.12
CA THR A 390 -4.00 12.31 15.97
C THR A 390 -4.28 13.69 15.37
N SER A 391 -4.23 13.82 14.05
CA SER A 391 -4.48 15.07 13.31
C SER A 391 -5.93 15.24 12.84
N GLY A 392 -6.72 14.14 12.82
CA GLY A 392 -8.05 14.09 12.22
C GLY A 392 -8.05 13.97 10.69
N ILE A 393 -6.91 14.15 10.02
CA ILE A 393 -6.73 14.13 8.57
C ILE A 393 -5.84 12.95 8.18
N VAL A 394 -6.18 12.28 7.08
CA VAL A 394 -5.33 11.29 6.43
C VAL A 394 -4.51 11.99 5.35
N GLU A 395 -3.21 12.01 5.52
CA GLU A 395 -2.27 12.51 4.51
C GLU A 395 -1.69 11.33 3.74
N PRO A 396 -1.91 11.24 2.42
CA PRO A 396 -1.38 10.14 1.62
C PRO A 396 0.15 10.06 1.69
N MET A 397 0.68 8.84 1.83
CA MET A 397 2.11 8.55 1.93
C MET A 397 2.79 9.22 3.14
N SER A 398 2.09 9.36 4.25
CA SER A 398 2.60 10.00 5.47
C SER A 398 3.77 9.21 6.06
N GLN A 399 4.95 9.85 6.14
CA GLN A 399 6.10 9.31 6.86
C GLN A 399 5.81 9.20 8.37
N GLN A 400 5.04 10.15 8.90
CA GLN A 400 4.66 10.18 10.30
C GLN A 400 3.85 8.94 10.70
N ALA A 401 2.94 8.46 9.87
CA ALA A 401 2.17 7.23 10.16
C ALA A 401 3.07 5.99 10.29
N ILE A 402 4.15 5.91 9.49
CA ILE A 402 5.14 4.83 9.63
C ILE A 402 5.92 4.99 10.92
N LEU A 403 6.36 6.20 11.27
CA LEU A 403 7.08 6.49 12.51
C LEU A 403 6.23 6.19 13.74
N ASP A 404 4.95 6.57 13.74
CA ASP A 404 4.01 6.28 14.84
C ASP A 404 3.86 4.76 15.05
N THR A 405 3.84 3.98 13.97
CA THR A 405 3.80 2.51 14.03
C THR A 405 5.10 1.94 14.62
N VAL A 406 6.26 2.42 14.16
CA VAL A 406 7.57 2.00 14.69
C VAL A 406 7.69 2.34 16.18
N GLN A 407 7.26 3.52 16.57
CA GLN A 407 7.27 3.95 17.97
C GLN A 407 6.40 3.04 18.86
N LEU A 408 5.21 2.70 18.38
CA LEU A 408 4.31 1.79 19.09
C LEU A 408 4.93 0.41 19.27
N GLU A 409 5.52 -0.16 18.22
CA GLU A 409 6.17 -1.48 18.30
C GLU A 409 7.37 -1.48 19.25
N ILE A 410 8.20 -0.41 19.23
CA ILE A 410 9.34 -0.25 20.15
C ILE A 410 8.84 -0.12 21.60
N HIS A 411 7.78 0.66 21.83
CA HIS A 411 7.17 0.79 23.14
C HIS A 411 6.65 -0.56 23.67
N GLN A 412 5.92 -1.31 22.84
CA GLN A 412 5.44 -2.65 23.23
C GLN A 412 6.60 -3.64 23.49
N ALA A 413 7.69 -3.54 22.71
CA ALA A 413 8.89 -4.33 22.95
C ALA A 413 9.53 -3.98 24.30
N ALA A 414 9.52 -2.71 24.70
CA ALA A 414 10.07 -2.23 25.97
C ALA A 414 9.28 -2.68 27.20
N LEU A 415 7.99 -2.99 27.03
CA LEU A 415 7.12 -3.50 28.11
C LEU A 415 7.31 -5.00 28.38
N ARG A 416 8.05 -5.73 27.54
CA ARG A 416 8.36 -7.14 27.80
C ARG A 416 9.31 -7.26 28.99
N GLU A 417 9.08 -8.23 29.87
CA GLU A 417 9.96 -8.51 30.98
C GLU A 417 11.31 -9.05 30.47
N GLN A 418 12.29 -8.16 30.35
CA GLN A 418 13.66 -8.46 29.94
C GLN A 418 14.66 -7.63 30.76
N SER A 419 15.71 -8.28 31.25
CA SER A 419 16.83 -7.59 31.92
C SER A 419 18.17 -8.19 31.45
N PRO A 420 19.00 -7.44 30.69
CA PRO A 420 18.75 -6.09 30.16
C PRO A 420 17.73 -6.07 29.02
N LYS A 421 17.09 -4.91 28.79
CA LYS A 421 16.19 -4.70 27.65
C LYS A 421 16.96 -4.78 26.34
N ARG A 422 16.56 -5.68 25.46
CA ARG A 422 17.18 -5.95 24.16
C ARG A 422 16.19 -5.72 23.03
N LEU A 423 16.71 -5.25 21.90
CA LEU A 423 15.90 -4.99 20.69
C LEU A 423 16.70 -5.35 19.44
N ILE A 424 16.02 -5.96 18.46
CA ILE A 424 16.52 -6.08 17.09
C ILE A 424 15.71 -5.14 16.20
N LEU A 425 16.40 -4.32 15.41
CA LEU A 425 15.81 -3.43 14.41
C LEU A 425 16.11 -3.98 13.01
N ALA A 426 15.05 -4.20 12.20
CA ALA A 426 15.17 -4.67 10.83
C ALA A 426 14.60 -3.64 9.84
N PRO A 427 15.39 -3.14 8.85
CA PRO A 427 14.92 -2.12 7.91
C PRO A 427 13.98 -2.64 6.82
N GLY A 428 13.44 -3.84 6.94
CA GLY A 428 12.48 -4.40 6.01
C GLY A 428 12.35 -5.91 6.11
N ASN A 429 11.55 -6.52 5.22
CA ASN A 429 11.25 -7.96 5.27
C ASN A 429 12.51 -8.82 5.10
N TYR A 430 13.45 -8.44 4.23
CA TYR A 430 14.71 -9.18 4.06
C TYR A 430 15.49 -9.35 5.38
N GLY A 431 15.44 -8.34 6.27
CA GLY A 431 16.04 -8.45 7.60
C GLY A 431 15.34 -9.48 8.49
N LEU A 432 14.00 -9.54 8.43
CA LEU A 432 13.21 -10.55 9.14
C LEU A 432 13.49 -11.96 8.62
N ASP A 433 13.52 -12.12 7.29
CA ASP A 433 13.81 -13.41 6.64
C ASP A 433 15.22 -13.89 7.00
N TYR A 434 16.20 -12.98 6.96
CA TYR A 434 17.57 -13.29 7.34
C TYR A 434 17.69 -13.74 8.82
N LEU A 435 17.03 -13.03 9.72
CA LEU A 435 16.98 -13.38 11.14
C LEU A 435 16.41 -14.78 11.34
N ALA A 436 15.28 -15.09 10.71
CA ALA A 436 14.63 -16.38 10.85
C ALA A 436 15.48 -17.55 10.32
N GLN A 437 16.26 -17.32 9.26
CA GLN A 437 17.06 -18.36 8.60
C GLN A 437 18.46 -18.50 9.19
N ASN A 438 19.12 -17.39 9.56
CA ASN A 438 20.54 -17.38 9.91
C ASN A 438 20.83 -17.10 11.39
N LEU A 439 19.84 -16.57 12.14
CA LEU A 439 19.97 -16.20 13.54
C LEU A 439 18.75 -16.65 14.37
N PRO A 440 18.23 -17.90 14.17
CA PRO A 440 17.01 -18.37 14.83
C PRO A 440 17.13 -18.44 16.36
N GLU A 441 18.34 -18.55 16.90
CA GLU A 441 18.63 -18.59 18.33
C GLU A 441 18.27 -17.27 19.06
N TYR A 442 18.09 -16.17 18.32
CA TYR A 442 17.71 -14.88 18.90
C TYR A 442 16.21 -14.56 18.73
N SER A 443 15.39 -15.56 18.40
CA SER A 443 13.94 -15.40 18.19
C SER A 443 13.16 -14.97 19.43
N SER A 444 13.74 -15.15 20.64
CA SER A 444 13.17 -14.66 21.90
C SER A 444 13.25 -13.12 22.05
N ILE A 445 14.19 -12.48 21.33
CA ILE A 445 14.39 -11.03 21.39
C ILE A 445 13.36 -10.31 20.49
N PRO A 446 12.71 -9.23 20.98
CA PRO A 446 11.78 -8.47 20.16
C PRO A 446 12.44 -7.94 18.89
N VAL A 447 11.76 -8.10 17.77
CA VAL A 447 12.19 -7.57 16.47
C VAL A 447 11.19 -6.52 16.02
N VAL A 448 11.67 -5.31 15.69
CA VAL A 448 10.83 -4.22 15.18
C VAL A 448 11.30 -3.82 13.79
N LYS A 449 10.33 -3.66 12.88
CA LYS A 449 10.58 -3.26 11.50
C LYS A 449 10.63 -1.74 11.36
N CYS A 450 11.83 -1.15 11.27
CA CYS A 450 12.04 0.30 11.25
C CYS A 450 11.99 0.95 9.85
N SER A 451 11.71 0.21 8.78
CA SER A 451 11.63 0.69 7.39
C SER A 451 12.94 1.38 6.94
N ASN A 452 12.88 2.68 6.63
CA ASN A 452 14.06 3.49 6.27
C ASN A 452 14.48 4.43 7.42
N PHE A 453 13.76 4.42 8.55
CA PHE A 453 13.87 5.39 9.64
C PHE A 453 14.78 4.88 10.77
N MET A 454 16.02 4.51 10.43
CA MET A 454 16.93 3.89 11.41
C MET A 454 17.32 4.85 12.52
N GLY A 455 17.58 6.13 12.17
CA GLY A 455 17.91 7.14 13.17
C GLY A 455 16.76 7.39 14.14
N ASP A 456 15.55 7.54 13.63
CA ASP A 456 14.37 7.76 14.47
C ASP A 456 14.10 6.54 15.36
N ALA A 457 14.24 5.32 14.82
CA ALA A 457 14.07 4.09 15.61
C ALA A 457 15.11 3.94 16.71
N LEU A 458 16.36 4.36 16.48
CA LEU A 458 17.39 4.39 17.53
C LEU A 458 17.06 5.43 18.61
N ASP A 459 16.57 6.61 18.24
CA ASP A 459 16.14 7.62 19.21
C ASP A 459 14.95 7.16 20.07
N MET A 460 13.97 6.48 19.42
CA MET A 460 12.84 5.86 20.11
C MET A 460 13.32 4.76 21.08
N ALA A 461 14.28 3.92 20.68
CA ALA A 461 14.86 2.91 21.55
C ALA A 461 15.59 3.53 22.76
N ALA A 462 16.26 4.68 22.58
CA ALA A 462 16.87 5.42 23.67
C ALA A 462 15.83 5.95 24.66
N ALA A 463 14.73 6.52 24.15
CA ALA A 463 13.63 7.02 24.97
C ALA A 463 12.97 5.90 25.81
N GLU A 464 12.89 4.68 25.28
CA GLU A 464 12.36 3.51 25.97
C GLU A 464 13.40 2.76 26.84
N GLN A 465 14.60 3.33 26.97
CA GLN A 465 15.68 2.83 27.84
C GLN A 465 16.12 1.40 27.51
N PHE A 466 16.21 1.05 26.22
CA PHE A 466 16.87 -0.19 25.83
C PHE A 466 18.36 -0.14 26.20
N ALA A 467 18.92 -1.27 26.60
CA ALA A 467 20.34 -1.38 26.95
C ALA A 467 21.20 -1.88 25.78
N GLU A 468 20.60 -2.70 24.91
CA GLU A 468 21.28 -3.36 23.81
C GLU A 468 20.39 -3.37 22.57
N VAL A 469 20.92 -2.87 21.43
CA VAL A 469 20.19 -2.81 20.15
C VAL A 469 21.05 -3.39 19.03
N LEU A 470 20.46 -4.26 18.21
CA LEU A 470 21.11 -4.85 17.03
C LEU A 470 20.35 -4.46 15.77
N LEU A 471 21.03 -3.82 14.81
CA LEU A 471 20.49 -3.64 13.47
C LEU A 471 20.84 -4.85 12.60
N VAL A 472 19.86 -5.43 11.89
CA VAL A 472 20.08 -6.53 10.96
C VAL A 472 19.47 -6.17 9.61
N GLY A 473 20.30 -5.98 8.58
CA GLY A 473 19.77 -5.51 7.31
C GLY A 473 20.66 -5.74 6.10
N HIS A 474 19.99 -5.66 4.93
CA HIS A 474 20.65 -5.80 3.63
C HIS A 474 21.64 -4.65 3.38
N ILE A 475 22.80 -4.98 2.78
CA ILE A 475 23.88 -4.03 2.47
C ILE A 475 23.39 -2.80 1.71
N GLY A 476 22.43 -2.95 0.79
CA GLY A 476 21.85 -1.84 0.02
C GLY A 476 21.22 -0.73 0.86
N LYS A 477 20.85 -1.01 2.11
CA LYS A 477 20.38 -0.01 3.08
C LYS A 477 21.45 0.35 4.10
N LEU A 478 22.09 -0.64 4.72
CA LEU A 478 22.99 -0.41 5.85
C LEU A 478 24.33 0.23 5.43
N VAL A 479 24.79 0.06 4.19
CA VAL A 479 25.98 0.76 3.70
C VAL A 479 25.89 2.28 3.84
N LYS A 480 24.68 2.84 3.75
CA LYS A 480 24.43 4.28 3.89
C LYS A 480 24.76 4.82 5.29
N LEU A 481 24.68 3.96 6.30
CA LEU A 481 25.10 4.30 7.67
C LEU A 481 26.60 4.61 7.75
N ALA A 482 27.44 4.05 6.88
CA ALA A 482 28.86 4.39 6.82
C ALA A 482 29.11 5.87 6.46
N GLY A 483 28.14 6.52 5.81
CA GLY A 483 28.14 7.97 5.55
C GLY A 483 27.30 8.78 6.54
N GLY A 484 26.83 8.17 7.63
CA GLY A 484 25.96 8.83 8.62
C GLY A 484 24.53 9.08 8.15
N ILE A 485 24.09 8.45 7.05
CA ILE A 485 22.75 8.60 6.47
C ILE A 485 21.79 7.71 7.25
N MET A 486 21.06 8.28 8.21
CA MET A 486 20.18 7.58 9.15
C MET A 486 18.76 7.36 8.61
N ASN A 487 18.34 8.09 7.57
CA ASN A 487 17.16 7.78 6.78
C ASN A 487 17.61 7.21 5.43
N THR A 488 17.48 5.90 5.25
CA THR A 488 18.04 5.18 4.09
C THR A 488 17.19 5.22 2.83
N HIS A 489 16.10 6.01 2.82
CA HIS A 489 15.28 6.18 1.63
C HIS A 489 16.10 6.88 0.54
N SER A 490 16.09 6.36 -0.70
CA SER A 490 16.90 6.88 -1.82
C SER A 490 16.58 8.34 -2.20
N ARG A 491 15.37 8.84 -1.89
CA ARG A 491 15.03 10.26 -2.06
C ARG A 491 15.76 11.19 -1.10
N MET A 492 16.21 10.70 0.04
CA MET A 492 16.98 11.49 1.01
C MET A 492 18.45 11.56 0.58
N ALA A 493 19.06 10.42 0.35
CA ALA A 493 20.40 10.28 -0.20
C ALA A 493 20.58 8.85 -0.73
N ASP A 494 21.21 8.68 -1.89
CA ASP A 494 21.61 7.35 -2.34
C ASP A 494 23.00 7.00 -1.82
N CYS A 495 24.04 7.62 -2.31
CA CYS A 495 25.45 7.54 -1.85
C CYS A 495 26.01 6.12 -1.68
N ARG A 496 25.36 5.06 -2.22
CA ARG A 496 25.82 3.68 -2.06
C ARG A 496 27.15 3.44 -2.76
N THR A 497 27.20 3.77 -4.04
CA THR A 497 28.40 3.62 -4.89
C THR A 497 29.53 4.52 -4.45
N GLU A 498 29.24 5.75 -4.02
CA GLU A 498 30.21 6.71 -3.49
C GLU A 498 30.87 6.18 -2.21
N LEU A 499 30.10 5.55 -1.31
CA LEU A 499 30.63 4.96 -0.09
C LEU A 499 31.53 3.76 -0.41
N PHE A 500 31.09 2.85 -1.28
CA PHE A 500 31.95 1.76 -1.75
C PHE A 500 33.23 2.29 -2.40
N CYS A 501 33.12 3.25 -3.30
CA CYS A 501 34.26 3.87 -3.97
C CYS A 501 35.23 4.52 -2.97
N THR A 502 34.73 5.29 -2.00
CA THR A 502 35.55 5.94 -0.98
C THR A 502 36.30 4.92 -0.13
N HIS A 503 35.63 3.89 0.38
CA HIS A 503 36.25 2.88 1.21
C HIS A 503 37.21 1.98 0.41
N ALA A 504 36.91 1.70 -0.86
CA ALA A 504 37.83 1.00 -1.76
C ALA A 504 39.09 1.79 -2.01
N ALA A 505 38.98 3.11 -2.25
CA ALA A 505 40.15 3.99 -2.42
C ALA A 505 41.04 4.02 -1.16
N LEU A 506 40.43 4.05 0.04
CA LEU A 506 41.16 3.96 1.31
C LEU A 506 41.87 2.62 1.48
N CYS A 507 41.36 1.55 0.88
CA CYS A 507 41.94 0.21 0.88
C CYS A 507 42.91 -0.01 -0.31
N GLY A 508 43.24 1.03 -1.06
CA GLY A 508 44.22 0.95 -2.14
C GLY A 508 43.70 0.54 -3.51
N ALA A 509 42.38 0.64 -3.74
CA ALA A 509 41.79 0.38 -5.05
C ALA A 509 42.33 1.29 -6.14
N SER A 510 42.48 0.75 -7.36
CA SER A 510 42.91 1.52 -8.53
C SER A 510 41.86 2.58 -8.93
N GLN A 511 42.29 3.60 -9.67
CA GLN A 511 41.36 4.58 -10.23
C GLN A 511 40.30 3.91 -11.15
N ALA A 512 40.70 2.85 -11.87
CA ALA A 512 39.79 2.09 -12.73
C ALA A 512 38.73 1.38 -11.91
N THR A 513 39.12 0.73 -10.82
CA THR A 513 38.21 0.07 -9.87
C THR A 513 37.23 1.07 -9.22
N CYS A 514 37.74 2.24 -8.81
CA CYS A 514 36.91 3.32 -8.26
C CYS A 514 35.88 3.81 -9.27
N ARG A 515 36.23 3.96 -10.54
CA ARG A 515 35.26 4.32 -11.60
C ARG A 515 34.24 3.22 -11.82
N ALA A 516 34.65 1.96 -11.88
CA ALA A 516 33.72 0.83 -12.03
C ALA A 516 32.73 0.77 -10.87
N LEU A 517 33.17 1.04 -9.63
CA LEU A 517 32.27 1.12 -8.46
C LEU A 517 31.27 2.26 -8.57
N MET A 518 31.69 3.44 -9.06
CA MET A 518 30.79 4.59 -9.26
C MET A 518 29.72 4.30 -10.33
N ASP A 519 30.06 3.53 -11.35
CA ASP A 519 29.17 3.16 -12.46
C ASP A 519 28.31 1.92 -12.14
N ALA A 520 28.52 1.27 -10.99
CA ALA A 520 27.79 0.08 -10.59
C ALA A 520 26.30 0.37 -10.29
N ALA A 521 25.42 -0.44 -10.84
CA ALA A 521 23.99 -0.24 -10.68
C ALA A 521 23.45 -0.70 -9.30
N THR A 522 24.11 -1.67 -8.67
CA THR A 522 23.69 -2.29 -7.42
C THR A 522 24.85 -2.48 -6.44
N THR A 523 24.52 -2.68 -5.16
CA THR A 523 25.53 -3.02 -4.15
C THR A 523 26.15 -4.39 -4.38
N ASP A 524 25.42 -5.34 -4.96
CA ASP A 524 25.95 -6.66 -5.31
C ASP A 524 26.97 -6.55 -6.46
N ALA A 525 26.70 -5.72 -7.47
CA ALA A 525 27.68 -5.41 -8.50
C ALA A 525 28.95 -4.74 -7.92
N CYS A 526 28.82 -3.90 -6.89
CA CYS A 526 29.99 -3.37 -6.18
C CYS A 526 30.79 -4.49 -5.50
N LEU A 527 30.13 -5.46 -4.88
CA LEU A 527 30.77 -6.62 -4.26
C LEU A 527 31.54 -7.46 -5.30
N ASP A 528 30.93 -7.71 -6.47
CA ASP A 528 31.57 -8.47 -7.55
C ASP A 528 32.81 -7.76 -8.09
N ILE A 529 32.79 -6.43 -8.23
CA ILE A 529 33.96 -5.62 -8.63
C ILE A 529 35.08 -5.73 -7.58
N LEU A 530 34.73 -5.68 -6.30
CA LEU A 530 35.70 -5.78 -5.22
C LEU A 530 36.30 -7.20 -5.13
N ASP A 531 35.52 -8.25 -5.43
CA ASP A 531 36.03 -9.62 -5.49
C ASP A 531 37.07 -9.81 -6.58
N ALA A 532 36.84 -9.26 -7.76
CA ALA A 532 37.77 -9.35 -8.86
C ALA A 532 39.15 -8.74 -8.53
N GLU A 533 39.21 -7.80 -7.60
CA GLU A 533 40.42 -7.14 -7.13
C GLU A 533 40.93 -7.64 -5.76
N ASN A 534 40.28 -8.64 -5.16
CA ASN A 534 40.53 -9.14 -3.78
C ASN A 534 40.42 -8.03 -2.71
N LEU A 535 39.53 -7.08 -2.90
CA LEU A 535 39.33 -5.93 -2.01
C LEU A 535 38.03 -6.05 -1.16
N ARG A 536 37.21 -7.09 -1.33
CA ARG A 536 35.94 -7.22 -0.61
C ARG A 536 36.10 -7.16 0.89
N GLU A 537 36.96 -8.02 1.47
CA GLU A 537 37.14 -8.09 2.92
C GLU A 537 37.63 -6.77 3.53
N PRO A 538 38.74 -6.16 3.05
CA PRO A 538 39.22 -4.91 3.65
C PRO A 538 38.23 -3.74 3.48
N VAL A 539 37.48 -3.70 2.38
CA VAL A 539 36.47 -2.65 2.14
C VAL A 539 35.27 -2.84 3.06
N LEU A 540 34.77 -4.08 3.22
CA LEU A 540 33.67 -4.36 4.16
C LEU A 540 34.09 -4.05 5.60
N GLU A 541 35.31 -4.40 6.02
CA GLU A 541 35.82 -4.04 7.34
C GLU A 541 35.86 -2.53 7.55
N SER A 542 36.37 -1.78 6.58
CA SER A 542 36.39 -0.31 6.61
C SER A 542 34.99 0.28 6.68
N LEU A 543 34.02 -0.26 5.92
CA LEU A 543 32.60 0.14 5.97
C LEU A 543 31.98 -0.15 7.35
N LEU A 544 32.22 -1.34 7.91
CA LEU A 544 31.71 -1.74 9.22
C LEU A 544 32.23 -0.86 10.35
N GLN A 545 33.52 -0.46 10.29
CA GLN A 545 34.11 0.50 11.25
C GLN A 545 33.43 1.87 11.15
N ALA A 546 33.17 2.37 9.93
CA ALA A 546 32.47 3.63 9.71
C ALA A 546 31.01 3.56 10.17
N ILE A 547 30.31 2.44 9.91
CA ILE A 547 28.96 2.20 10.42
C ILE A 547 28.94 2.25 11.93
N GLN A 548 29.84 1.53 12.62
CA GLN A 548 29.93 1.54 14.07
C GLN A 548 30.13 2.96 14.63
N LEU A 549 31.07 3.71 14.03
CA LEU A 549 31.34 5.10 14.42
C LEU A 549 30.09 5.98 14.34
N HIS A 550 29.32 5.88 13.27
CA HIS A 550 28.10 6.68 13.08
C HIS A 550 26.94 6.22 13.98
N LEU A 551 26.83 4.92 14.27
CA LEU A 551 25.89 4.39 15.23
C LEU A 551 26.20 4.91 16.65
N ASP A 552 27.46 4.81 17.08
CA ASP A 552 27.91 5.29 18.41
C ASP A 552 27.66 6.79 18.58
N ARG A 553 27.94 7.58 17.53
CA ARG A 553 27.63 9.02 17.52
C ARG A 553 26.14 9.30 17.64
N ARG A 554 25.29 8.50 16.96
CA ARG A 554 23.83 8.71 17.00
C ARG A 554 23.28 8.42 18.38
N VAL A 555 23.66 7.30 18.98
CA VAL A 555 23.12 6.89 20.28
C VAL A 555 23.78 7.61 21.46
N ALA A 556 24.94 8.25 21.26
CA ALA A 556 25.64 9.08 22.24
C ALA A 556 25.82 8.40 23.62
N GLY A 557 26.03 7.09 23.63
CA GLY A 557 26.22 6.29 24.84
C GLY A 557 24.94 5.88 25.57
N ALA A 558 23.75 6.14 25.03
CA ALA A 558 22.48 5.74 25.64
C ALA A 558 22.36 4.22 25.78
N PHE A 559 22.90 3.45 24.84
CA PHE A 559 22.92 1.99 24.85
C PHE A 559 24.02 1.44 23.93
N ARG A 560 24.28 0.13 24.02
CA ARG A 560 25.19 -0.56 23.11
C ARG A 560 24.46 -0.87 21.81
N VAL A 561 25.03 -0.47 20.67
CA VAL A 561 24.45 -0.70 19.35
C VAL A 561 25.45 -1.35 18.40
N GLY A 562 24.99 -2.31 17.61
CA GLY A 562 25.78 -2.94 16.56
C GLY A 562 24.94 -3.22 15.31
N ALA A 563 25.61 -3.60 14.22
CA ALA A 563 24.97 -3.90 12.95
C ALA A 563 25.49 -5.20 12.34
N VAL A 564 24.58 -5.99 11.75
CA VAL A 564 24.85 -7.19 10.93
C VAL A 564 24.42 -6.90 9.51
N LEU A 565 25.34 -7.10 8.56
CA LEU A 565 25.16 -6.84 7.14
C LEU A 565 25.08 -8.15 6.37
N PHE A 566 24.17 -8.20 5.41
CA PHE A 566 24.04 -9.33 4.49
C PHE A 566 23.63 -8.86 3.09
N SER A 567 23.83 -9.71 2.09
CA SER A 567 23.24 -9.62 0.76
C SER A 567 22.38 -10.85 0.50
N ASN A 568 21.33 -10.70 -0.30
CA ASN A 568 20.51 -11.83 -0.73
C ASN A 568 21.27 -12.77 -1.69
N GLN A 569 22.28 -12.26 -2.41
CA GLN A 569 23.09 -13.02 -3.35
C GLN A 569 24.36 -13.56 -2.69
N ALA A 570 25.09 -12.71 -1.97
CA ALA A 570 26.39 -13.04 -1.38
C ALA A 570 26.29 -13.63 0.06
N GLY A 571 25.08 -13.70 0.65
CA GLY A 571 24.90 -14.19 2.01
C GLY A 571 25.40 -13.22 3.09
N PRO A 572 25.92 -13.73 4.23
CA PRO A 572 26.49 -12.92 5.30
C PRO A 572 27.69 -12.12 4.79
N LEU A 573 27.75 -10.82 5.08
CA LEU A 573 28.83 -9.91 4.66
C LEU A 573 29.72 -9.44 5.80
N GLY A 574 29.24 -9.55 7.04
CA GLY A 574 29.98 -9.15 8.21
C GLY A 574 29.12 -8.45 9.26
N GLN A 575 29.75 -8.12 10.35
CA GLN A 575 29.10 -7.47 11.50
C GLN A 575 30.08 -6.51 12.19
N THR A 576 29.55 -5.49 12.82
CA THR A 576 30.38 -4.57 13.60
C THR A 576 30.90 -5.28 14.86
N GLU A 577 32.00 -4.75 15.44
CA GLU A 577 32.59 -5.34 16.63
C GLU A 577 31.59 -5.42 17.80
N THR A 578 30.81 -4.35 18.02
CA THR A 578 29.77 -4.33 19.05
C THR A 578 28.69 -5.39 18.75
N ALA A 579 28.31 -5.59 17.49
CA ALA A 579 27.33 -6.62 17.15
C ALA A 579 27.82 -8.03 17.51
N ALA A 580 29.10 -8.33 17.21
CA ALA A 580 29.70 -9.62 17.58
C ALA A 580 29.67 -9.84 19.11
N GLN A 581 30.01 -8.82 19.88
CA GLN A 581 29.96 -8.86 21.34
C GLN A 581 28.54 -9.03 21.88
N LEU A 582 27.55 -8.34 21.29
CA LEU A 582 26.13 -8.47 21.66
C LEU A 582 25.64 -9.89 21.40
N LEU A 583 25.81 -10.41 20.21
CA LEU A 583 25.40 -11.76 19.83
C LEU A 583 26.03 -12.81 20.76
N GLN A 584 27.33 -12.72 21.04
CA GLN A 584 28.02 -13.62 21.97
C GLN A 584 27.45 -13.51 23.40
N SER A 585 27.15 -12.31 23.89
CA SER A 585 26.59 -12.09 25.23
C SER A 585 25.15 -12.62 25.36
N TRP A 586 24.39 -12.57 24.26
CA TRP A 586 23.02 -13.04 24.22
C TRP A 586 22.93 -14.57 24.28
N GLN A 587 23.82 -15.28 23.55
CA GLN A 587 23.90 -16.74 23.60
C GLN A 587 24.25 -17.31 25.00
N LYS A 588 25.16 -16.65 25.74
CA LYS A 588 25.61 -17.11 27.06
C LYS A 588 24.54 -17.04 28.16
N LYS A 589 23.44 -16.29 27.97
CA LYS A 589 22.39 -16.13 28.97
C LYS A 589 21.19 -17.08 28.77
N GLU A 590 21.10 -17.76 27.65
CA GLU A 590 20.05 -18.74 27.37
C GLU A 590 20.49 -20.19 27.73
N GLN A 591 21.75 -20.41 28.12
CA GLN A 591 22.25 -21.62 28.73
C GLN A 591 22.26 -21.53 30.28
#